data_dccfcd9ac3bb942ef84fe8904900c385
#
_entry.id   dccfcd9ac3bb942ef84fe8904900c385
#
_cell.length_a   1.000
_cell.length_b   1.000
_cell.length_c   1.000
_cell.angle_alpha   90.00
_cell.angle_beta   90.00
_cell.angle_gamma   90.00
#
_symmetry.space_group_name_H-M   'P 1'
#
loop_
_entity.id
_entity.type
_entity.pdbx_description
1 polymer ?
#
loop_
_entity_poly.entity_id
_entity_poly.type
_entity_poly.pdbx_seq_one_letter_code
_entity_poly.pdbx_strand_id
1 'polypeptide(L)'
;LKRKELTEQMFSGLGRIVDRFAVGDLKNNRYEYHENLLKHPIYPETGYYDDLVKNISRQYLVITDTENKKMNHLLTPDYLRCVLKKEDDIFKIEYYNRSIDTYLVMHVVPVEWDSEHELEKVMLIAQDIGQKHELENLANTDGLTGLYNERYFNSILHKKELQKLPFI
;
A
#
# COMPACT_ATOMS: atom_id res chain seq x y z
N LEU A 1 -19.69 -5.14 -23.23
CA LEU A 1 -18.51 -5.43 -24.07
C LEU A 1 -17.53 -4.25 -24.09
N LYS A 2 -17.93 -3.05 -24.54
CA LYS A 2 -17.03 -1.88 -24.58
C LYS A 2 -16.46 -1.46 -23.21
N ARG A 3 -17.24 -1.58 -22.13
CA ARG A 3 -16.80 -1.23 -20.77
C ARG A 3 -15.75 -2.21 -20.23
N LYS A 4 -15.89 -3.50 -20.55
CA LYS A 4 -14.92 -4.55 -20.16
C LYS A 4 -13.61 -4.38 -20.92
N GLU A 5 -13.66 -4.13 -22.22
CA GLU A 5 -12.49 -3.86 -23.06
C GLU A 5 -11.73 -2.61 -22.60
N LEU A 6 -12.46 -1.53 -22.27
CA LEU A 6 -11.85 -0.30 -21.74
C LEU A 6 -11.15 -0.56 -20.41
N THR A 7 -11.75 -1.33 -19.52
CA THR A 7 -11.16 -1.71 -18.22
C THR A 7 -9.88 -2.52 -18.42
N GLU A 8 -9.88 -3.50 -19.33
CA GLU A 8 -8.69 -4.28 -19.68
C GLU A 8 -7.58 -3.44 -20.29
N GLN A 9 -7.93 -2.47 -21.16
CA GLN A 9 -6.96 -1.51 -21.72
C GLN A 9 -6.38 -0.59 -20.66
N MET A 10 -7.18 -0.14 -19.70
CA MET A 10 -6.72 0.67 -18.57
C MET A 10 -5.78 -0.12 -17.68
N PHE A 11 -6.08 -1.37 -17.36
CA PHE A 11 -5.19 -2.24 -16.60
C PHE A 11 -3.89 -2.53 -17.33
N SER A 12 -3.94 -2.77 -18.65
CA SER A 12 -2.73 -2.90 -19.46
C SER A 12 -1.89 -1.61 -19.48
N GLY A 13 -2.52 -0.44 -19.51
CA GLY A 13 -1.85 0.85 -19.40
C GLY A 13 -1.21 1.07 -18.04
N LEU A 14 -1.92 0.77 -16.96
CA LEU A 14 -1.39 0.83 -15.58
C LEU A 14 -0.20 -0.09 -15.38
N GLY A 15 -0.24 -1.31 -15.93
CA GLY A 15 0.86 -2.26 -15.86
C GLY A 15 2.17 -1.79 -16.52
N ARG A 16 2.13 -0.72 -17.34
CA ARG A 16 3.34 -0.08 -17.89
C ARG A 16 3.97 0.96 -16.96
N ILE A 17 3.20 1.47 -16.01
CA ILE A 17 3.59 2.57 -15.11
C ILE A 17 3.81 2.05 -13.70
N VAL A 18 3.04 1.05 -13.31
CA VAL A 18 3.05 0.47 -11.96
C VAL A 18 3.55 -0.97 -12.03
N ASP A 19 4.52 -1.28 -11.20
CA ASP A 19 5.15 -2.60 -11.19
C ASP A 19 4.20 -3.71 -10.74
N ARG A 20 3.31 -3.40 -9.80
CA ARG A 20 2.41 -4.37 -9.16
C ARG A 20 1.11 -3.71 -8.73
N PHE A 21 0.01 -4.35 -9.06
CA PHE A 21 -1.29 -3.98 -8.53
C PHE A 21 -2.23 -5.18 -8.44
N ALA A 22 -3.21 -5.08 -7.57
CA ALA A 22 -4.30 -6.04 -7.46
C ALA A 22 -5.63 -5.31 -7.42
N VAL A 23 -6.65 -5.91 -8.00
CA VAL A 23 -8.04 -5.48 -7.85
C VAL A 23 -8.74 -6.46 -6.92
N GLY A 24 -9.19 -5.99 -5.77
CA GLY A 24 -9.92 -6.77 -4.78
C GLY A 24 -11.42 -6.54 -4.90
N ASP A 25 -12.18 -7.61 -5.08
CA ASP A 25 -13.63 -7.64 -4.96
C ASP A 25 -13.98 -8.03 -3.52
N LEU A 26 -14.32 -7.03 -2.72
CA LEU A 26 -14.58 -7.19 -1.29
C LEU A 26 -15.90 -7.93 -1.01
N LYS A 27 -16.86 -7.81 -1.93
CA LYS A 27 -18.17 -8.45 -1.83
C LYS A 27 -18.12 -9.94 -2.09
N ASN A 28 -17.39 -10.35 -3.13
CA ASN A 28 -17.29 -11.73 -3.55
C ASN A 28 -16.04 -12.43 -3.01
N ASN A 29 -15.22 -11.75 -2.23
CA ASN A 29 -13.95 -12.25 -1.70
C ASN A 29 -13.04 -12.81 -2.80
N ARG A 30 -12.83 -12.03 -3.88
CA ARG A 30 -11.98 -12.38 -5.01
C ARG A 30 -10.96 -11.31 -5.27
N TYR A 31 -9.88 -11.67 -5.97
CA TYR A 31 -8.91 -10.70 -6.48
C TYR A 31 -8.37 -11.08 -7.86
N GLU A 32 -7.88 -10.08 -8.57
CA GLU A 32 -7.02 -10.21 -9.75
C GLU A 32 -5.71 -9.50 -9.49
N TYR A 33 -4.59 -10.16 -9.73
CA TYR A 33 -3.24 -9.63 -9.50
C TYR A 33 -2.48 -9.48 -10.80
N HIS A 34 -1.80 -8.36 -10.95
CA HIS A 34 -1.00 -8.01 -12.10
C HIS A 34 0.40 -7.57 -11.69
N GLU A 35 1.41 -8.14 -12.34
CA GLU A 35 2.81 -7.82 -12.11
C GLU A 35 3.58 -7.80 -13.43
N ASN A 36 4.34 -6.73 -13.65
CA ASN A 36 4.95 -6.44 -14.95
C ASN A 36 6.42 -6.88 -15.06
N LEU A 37 7.12 -7.04 -13.93
CA LEU A 37 8.58 -7.10 -13.89
C LEU A 37 9.17 -8.49 -13.65
N LEU A 38 8.40 -9.45 -13.20
CA LEU A 38 8.93 -10.76 -12.82
C LEU A 38 8.45 -11.86 -13.76
N LYS A 39 9.39 -12.71 -14.15
CA LYS A 39 9.08 -13.95 -14.87
C LYS A 39 8.24 -14.93 -14.04
N HIS A 40 8.19 -14.71 -12.74
CA HIS A 40 7.41 -15.49 -11.78
C HIS A 40 6.68 -14.53 -10.85
N PRO A 41 5.37 -14.34 -11.01
CA PRO A 41 4.58 -13.49 -10.14
C PRO A 41 4.64 -14.01 -8.69
N ILE A 42 4.72 -13.07 -7.74
CA ILE A 42 4.79 -13.39 -6.30
C ILE A 42 3.47 -14.01 -5.82
N TYR A 43 2.37 -13.61 -6.44
CA TYR A 43 1.03 -14.12 -6.13
C TYR A 43 0.39 -14.76 -7.37
N PRO A 44 -0.54 -15.72 -7.20
CA PRO A 44 -1.41 -16.15 -8.29
C PRO A 44 -2.14 -14.97 -8.94
N GLU A 45 -2.40 -15.06 -10.23
CA GLU A 45 -3.13 -14.02 -10.97
C GLU A 45 -4.54 -13.79 -10.43
N THR A 46 -5.16 -14.83 -9.87
CA THR A 46 -6.51 -14.78 -9.28
C THR A 46 -6.60 -15.65 -8.04
N GLY A 47 -7.51 -15.31 -7.15
CA GLY A 47 -7.75 -16.10 -5.94
C GLY A 47 -8.75 -15.45 -4.98
N TYR A 48 -8.74 -15.91 -3.74
CA TYR A 48 -9.52 -15.29 -2.68
C TYR A 48 -8.82 -14.09 -2.09
N TYR A 49 -9.55 -13.00 -1.91
CA TYR A 49 -9.01 -11.75 -1.36
C TYR A 49 -8.39 -11.93 0.05
N ASP A 50 -9.05 -12.73 0.89
CA ASP A 50 -8.53 -13.07 2.23
C ASP A 50 -7.16 -13.76 2.18
N ASP A 51 -6.93 -14.61 1.18
CA ASP A 51 -5.64 -15.29 1.01
C ASP A 51 -4.58 -14.33 0.50
N LEU A 52 -4.94 -13.40 -0.38
CA LEU A 52 -4.04 -12.32 -0.80
C LEU A 52 -3.61 -11.48 0.40
N VAL A 53 -4.54 -11.06 1.25
CA VAL A 53 -4.26 -10.27 2.47
C VAL A 53 -3.34 -11.04 3.42
N LYS A 54 -3.59 -12.33 3.65
CA LYS A 54 -2.71 -13.19 4.46
C LYS A 54 -1.31 -13.30 3.88
N ASN A 55 -1.20 -13.47 2.56
CA ASN A 55 0.09 -13.59 1.88
C ASN A 55 0.87 -12.27 1.92
N ILE A 56 0.22 -11.15 1.68
CA ILE A 56 0.80 -9.82 1.86
C ILE A 56 1.33 -9.69 3.30
N SER A 57 0.52 -10.01 4.29
CA SER A 57 0.89 -9.90 5.71
C SER A 57 2.07 -10.78 6.11
N ARG A 58 2.22 -11.96 5.54
CA ARG A 58 3.36 -12.86 5.78
C ARG A 58 4.67 -12.33 5.19
N GLN A 59 4.61 -11.63 4.08
CA GLN A 59 5.79 -11.03 3.44
C GLN A 59 6.28 -9.77 4.16
N TYR A 60 5.40 -9.14 4.88
CA TYR A 60 5.78 -8.15 5.86
C TYR A 60 6.47 -8.80 7.05
N LEU A 61 7.38 -9.47 6.97
CA LEU A 61 8.12 -9.97 8.11
C LEU A 61 8.66 -8.84 8.97
N VAL A 62 7.77 -8.05 9.42
CA VAL A 62 8.05 -7.29 10.58
C VAL A 62 7.96 -8.24 11.75
N ILE A 63 8.95 -8.45 12.24
CA ILE A 63 9.67 -8.72 13.46
C ILE A 63 8.76 -9.15 14.66
N THR A 64 7.46 -8.85 14.66
CA THR A 64 6.55 -9.29 15.72
C THR A 64 5.19 -9.72 15.16
N ASP A 65 4.64 -10.80 15.69
CA ASP A 65 3.26 -11.28 15.41
C ASP A 65 2.20 -10.18 15.52
N THR A 66 2.47 -9.14 16.30
CA THR A 66 1.58 -8.01 16.53
C THR A 66 1.43 -7.12 15.30
N GLU A 67 2.50 -6.92 14.54
CA GLU A 67 2.46 -6.08 13.33
C GLU A 67 1.85 -6.82 12.15
N ASN A 68 2.07 -8.12 12.06
CA ASN A 68 1.41 -8.97 11.07
C ASN A 68 -0.13 -8.98 11.27
N LYS A 69 -0.59 -9.08 12.52
CA LYS A 69 -2.01 -8.95 12.86
C LYS A 69 -2.56 -7.57 12.53
N LYS A 70 -1.78 -6.52 12.77
CA LYS A 70 -2.16 -5.14 12.42
C LYS A 70 -2.34 -4.97 10.92
N MET A 71 -1.45 -5.54 10.13
CA MET A 71 -1.54 -5.47 8.68
C MET A 71 -2.73 -6.23 8.13
N ASN A 72 -2.98 -7.43 8.61
CA ASN A 72 -4.19 -8.18 8.28
C ASN A 72 -5.46 -7.36 8.53
N HIS A 73 -5.50 -6.60 9.64
CA HIS A 73 -6.63 -5.76 9.96
C HIS A 73 -6.81 -4.60 9.00
N LEU A 74 -5.72 -3.93 8.61
CA LEU A 74 -5.75 -2.73 7.76
C LEU A 74 -6.26 -2.99 6.33
N LEU A 75 -6.19 -4.22 5.86
CA LEU A 75 -6.66 -4.62 4.52
C LEU A 75 -7.99 -5.38 4.55
N THR A 76 -8.62 -5.54 5.73
CA THR A 76 -9.94 -6.17 5.80
C THR A 76 -11.00 -5.32 5.11
N PRO A 77 -12.02 -5.95 4.49
CA PRO A 77 -13.15 -5.22 3.87
C PRO A 77 -13.79 -4.20 4.82
N ASP A 78 -14.02 -4.58 6.08
CA ASP A 78 -14.65 -3.71 7.07
C ASP A 78 -13.80 -2.48 7.38
N TYR A 79 -12.48 -2.65 7.54
CA TYR A 79 -11.58 -1.52 7.77
C TYR A 79 -11.51 -0.61 6.54
N LEU A 80 -11.38 -1.17 5.34
CA LEU A 80 -11.33 -0.38 4.11
C LEU A 80 -12.62 0.40 3.87
N ARG A 81 -13.78 -0.17 4.17
CA ARG A 81 -15.06 0.53 4.15
C ARG A 81 -15.17 1.66 5.19
N CYS A 82 -14.43 1.56 6.28
CA CYS A 82 -14.35 2.63 7.27
C CYS A 82 -13.49 3.82 6.82
N VAL A 83 -12.39 3.57 6.12
CA VAL A 83 -11.41 4.60 5.76
C VAL A 83 -11.61 5.17 4.36
N LEU A 84 -12.17 4.41 3.44
CA LEU A 84 -12.47 4.82 2.07
C LEU A 84 -13.97 5.13 1.95
N LYS A 85 -14.34 6.42 2.03
CA LYS A 85 -15.73 6.88 2.03
C LYS A 85 -16.14 7.58 0.75
N LYS A 86 -15.16 8.08 -0.02
CA LYS A 86 -15.34 8.86 -1.23
C LYS A 86 -14.49 8.33 -2.35
N GLU A 87 -14.83 8.67 -3.58
CA GLU A 87 -14.11 8.23 -4.78
C GLU A 87 -12.65 8.71 -4.83
N ASP A 88 -12.34 9.84 -4.19
CA ASP A 88 -11.00 10.43 -4.14
C ASP A 88 -10.20 10.05 -2.89
N ASP A 89 -10.75 9.23 -2.01
CA ASP A 89 -10.03 8.74 -0.84
C ASP A 89 -8.88 7.81 -1.25
N ILE A 90 -7.75 7.95 -0.57
CA ILE A 90 -6.57 7.10 -0.74
C ILE A 90 -6.08 6.65 0.65
N PHE A 91 -6.01 5.36 0.85
CA PHE A 91 -5.40 4.78 2.04
C PHE A 91 -3.97 4.34 1.72
N LYS A 92 -3.01 4.80 2.50
CA LYS A 92 -1.58 4.61 2.24
C LYS A 92 -0.93 3.82 3.38
N ILE A 93 -0.15 2.81 3.02
CA ILE A 93 0.61 1.98 3.95
C ILE A 93 2.06 1.89 3.46
N GLU A 94 3.03 2.28 4.29
CA GLU A 94 4.45 2.09 4.03
C GLU A 94 4.97 0.88 4.81
N TYR A 95 5.81 0.06 4.17
CA TYR A 95 6.29 -1.17 4.76
C TYR A 95 7.60 -1.69 4.16
N TYR A 96 8.32 -2.49 4.95
CA TYR A 96 9.48 -3.21 4.49
C TYR A 96 9.10 -4.64 4.07
N ASN A 97 9.46 -5.05 2.87
CA ASN A 97 9.22 -6.40 2.37
C ASN A 97 10.53 -7.20 2.35
N ARG A 98 10.62 -8.20 3.20
CA ARG A 98 11.82 -9.05 3.31
C ARG A 98 12.06 -9.95 2.11
N SER A 99 11.02 -10.36 1.41
CA SER A 99 11.16 -11.27 0.26
C SER A 99 11.94 -10.64 -0.89
N ILE A 100 11.87 -9.32 -1.00
CA ILE A 100 12.55 -8.53 -2.03
C ILE A 100 13.52 -7.49 -1.45
N ASP A 101 13.69 -7.49 -0.13
CA ASP A 101 14.66 -6.66 0.61
C ASP A 101 14.57 -5.17 0.29
N THR A 102 13.35 -4.62 0.30
CA THR A 102 13.12 -3.19 0.02
C THR A 102 11.91 -2.63 0.74
N TYR A 103 11.84 -1.30 0.81
CA TYR A 103 10.66 -0.58 1.29
C TYR A 103 9.65 -0.39 0.16
N LEU A 104 8.40 -0.67 0.46
CA LEU A 104 7.28 -0.47 -0.43
C LEU A 104 6.28 0.51 0.17
N VAL A 105 5.56 1.20 -0.68
CA VAL A 105 4.32 1.88 -0.34
C VAL A 105 3.17 1.22 -1.06
N MET A 106 2.12 0.91 -0.35
CA MET A 106 0.86 0.45 -0.91
C MET A 106 -0.17 1.57 -0.85
N HIS A 107 -0.74 1.90 -1.97
CA HIS A 107 -1.92 2.76 -2.07
C HIS A 107 -3.14 1.88 -2.28
N VAL A 108 -4.16 2.07 -1.48
CA VAL A 108 -5.46 1.43 -1.63
C VAL A 108 -6.47 2.49 -2.02
N VAL A 109 -7.08 2.32 -3.16
CA VAL A 109 -8.06 3.26 -3.71
C VAL A 109 -9.39 2.57 -4.00
N PRO A 110 -10.53 3.24 -3.82
CA PRO A 110 -11.83 2.71 -4.18
C PRO A 110 -11.96 2.64 -5.71
N VAL A 111 -12.60 1.59 -6.22
CA VAL A 111 -12.84 1.39 -7.66
C VAL A 111 -14.32 1.33 -7.99
N GLU A 112 -15.09 0.65 -7.19
CA GLU A 112 -16.52 0.43 -7.43
C GLU A 112 -17.32 0.43 -6.12
N TRP A 113 -18.51 1.04 -6.18
CA TRP A 113 -19.48 1.11 -5.11
C TRP A 113 -20.77 0.44 -5.57
N ASP A 114 -21.46 -0.21 -4.67
CA ASP A 114 -22.75 -0.79 -4.97
C ASP A 114 -23.89 0.25 -4.97
N SER A 115 -25.12 -0.21 -5.22
CA SER A 115 -26.31 0.65 -5.24
C SER A 115 -26.66 1.28 -3.89
N GLU A 116 -26.17 0.73 -2.79
CA GLU A 116 -26.35 1.24 -1.43
C GLU A 116 -25.18 2.14 -0.99
N HIS A 117 -24.27 2.46 -1.93
CA HIS A 117 -23.05 3.22 -1.70
C HIS A 117 -22.08 2.53 -0.71
N GLU A 118 -22.06 1.22 -0.70
CA GLU A 118 -21.08 0.42 0.00
C GLU A 118 -19.91 0.07 -0.93
N LEU A 119 -18.68 0.18 -0.42
CA LEU A 119 -17.47 -0.10 -1.20
C LEU A 119 -17.42 -1.58 -1.59
N GLU A 120 -17.48 -1.84 -2.90
CA GLU A 120 -17.49 -3.19 -3.47
C GLU A 120 -16.12 -3.63 -3.98
N LYS A 121 -15.38 -2.72 -4.65
CA LYS A 121 -14.05 -3.04 -5.17
C LYS A 121 -13.00 -1.99 -4.83
N VAL A 122 -11.80 -2.46 -4.60
CA VAL A 122 -10.60 -1.64 -4.34
C VAL A 122 -9.46 -2.02 -5.26
N MET A 123 -8.57 -1.08 -5.52
CA MET A 123 -7.29 -1.36 -6.16
C MET A 123 -6.17 -1.16 -5.15
N LEU A 124 -5.29 -2.15 -5.03
CA LEU A 124 -4.07 -2.11 -4.23
C LEU A 124 -2.89 -1.93 -5.19
N ILE A 125 -2.16 -0.84 -5.03
CA ILE A 125 -1.01 -0.48 -5.89
C ILE A 125 0.23 -0.45 -5.02
N ALA A 126 1.21 -1.31 -5.30
CA ALA A 126 2.47 -1.35 -4.58
C ALA A 126 3.61 -0.77 -5.43
N GLN A 127 4.35 0.16 -4.85
CA GLN A 127 5.50 0.82 -5.46
C GLN A 127 6.75 0.67 -4.59
N ASP A 128 7.90 0.44 -5.22
CA ASP A 128 9.18 0.42 -4.54
C ASP A 128 9.62 1.85 -4.19
N ILE A 129 9.90 2.07 -2.92
CA ILE A 129 10.41 3.33 -2.38
C ILE A 129 11.79 3.17 -1.72
N GLY A 130 12.49 2.06 -1.98
CA GLY A 130 13.79 1.76 -1.38
C GLY A 130 14.81 2.85 -1.62
N GLN A 131 14.95 3.34 -2.84
CA GLN A 131 15.87 4.45 -3.16
C GLN A 131 15.49 5.74 -2.44
N LYS A 132 14.21 6.06 -2.37
CA LYS A 132 13.74 7.24 -1.61
C LYS A 132 14.09 7.11 -0.13
N HIS A 133 13.86 5.93 0.43
CA HIS A 133 14.16 5.64 1.84
C HIS A 133 15.66 5.73 2.14
N GLU A 134 16.49 5.23 1.23
CA GLU A 134 17.96 5.33 1.33
C GLU A 134 18.43 6.79 1.26
N LEU A 135 17.92 7.58 0.33
CA LEU A 135 18.23 9.01 0.21
C LEU A 135 17.78 9.78 1.44
N GLU A 136 16.62 9.50 1.98
CA GLU A 136 16.13 10.11 3.23
C GLU A 136 17.03 9.75 4.42
N ASN A 137 17.48 8.50 4.53
CA ASN A 137 18.40 8.07 5.56
C ASN A 137 19.76 8.76 5.43
N LEU A 138 20.33 8.84 4.23
CA LEU A 138 21.59 9.58 3.97
C LEU A 138 21.46 11.08 4.30
N ALA A 139 20.31 11.69 4.01
CA ALA A 139 20.05 13.08 4.32
C ALA A 139 19.84 13.36 5.82
N ASN A 140 19.42 12.35 6.59
CA ASN A 140 19.03 12.47 7.99
C ASN A 140 20.07 11.92 8.98
N THR A 141 21.09 11.22 8.50
CA THR A 141 22.14 10.61 9.34
C THR A 141 23.50 11.27 9.10
N ASP A 142 24.32 11.29 10.14
CA ASP A 142 25.72 11.67 10.07
C ASP A 142 26.54 10.52 9.47
N GLY A 143 27.32 10.80 8.40
CA GLY A 143 28.04 9.79 7.65
C GLY A 143 29.18 9.11 8.43
N LEU A 144 29.66 9.69 9.52
CA LEU A 144 30.75 9.14 10.35
C LEU A 144 30.20 8.27 11.49
N THR A 145 29.12 8.69 12.13
CA THR A 145 28.60 8.07 13.34
C THR A 145 27.38 7.19 13.10
N GLY A 146 26.67 7.35 11.96
CA GLY A 146 25.41 6.69 11.66
C GLY A 146 24.23 7.17 12.53
N LEU A 147 24.44 8.18 13.39
CA LEU A 147 23.39 8.78 14.21
C LEU A 147 22.60 9.79 13.39
N TYR A 148 21.40 10.13 13.87
CA TYR A 148 20.60 11.18 13.26
C TYR A 148 21.34 12.52 13.32
N ASN A 149 21.32 13.25 12.21
CA ASN A 149 21.96 14.57 12.12
C ASN A 149 21.04 15.67 12.68
N GLU A 150 21.63 16.88 12.85
CA GLU A 150 20.92 18.05 13.35
C GLU A 150 19.65 18.40 12.54
N ARG A 151 19.72 18.23 11.21
CA ARG A 151 18.58 18.48 10.31
C ARG A 151 17.38 17.59 10.64
N TYR A 152 17.61 16.31 10.89
CA TYR A 152 16.56 15.37 11.27
C TYR A 152 15.97 15.72 12.63
N PHE A 153 16.81 16.04 13.61
CA PHE A 153 16.40 16.45 14.93
C PHE A 153 15.51 17.71 14.88
N ASN A 154 15.92 18.73 14.14
CA ASN A 154 15.15 19.97 13.97
C ASN A 154 13.81 19.72 13.26
N SER A 155 13.75 18.81 12.28
CA SER A 155 12.50 18.45 11.61
C SER A 155 11.48 17.79 12.55
N ILE A 156 11.94 16.94 13.49
CA ILE A 156 11.09 16.33 14.51
C ILE A 156 10.58 17.35 15.52
N LEU A 157 11.44 18.25 15.97
CA LEU A 157 11.04 19.33 16.89
C LEU A 157 9.96 20.21 16.27
N HIS A 158 10.15 20.62 15.02
CA HIS A 158 9.18 21.45 14.31
C HIS A 158 7.81 20.73 14.12
N LYS A 159 7.82 19.44 13.79
CA LYS A 159 6.58 18.64 13.72
C LYS A 159 5.87 18.56 15.08
N LYS A 160 6.60 18.40 16.17
CA LYS A 160 6.03 18.37 17.53
C LYS A 160 5.47 19.72 17.95
N GLU A 161 6.09 20.80 17.56
CA GLU A 161 5.59 22.16 17.83
C GLU A 161 4.29 22.42 17.09
N LEU A 162 4.19 22.05 15.81
CA LEU A 162 2.96 22.16 15.01
C LEU A 162 1.80 21.34 15.57
N GLN A 163 2.09 20.16 16.18
CA GLN A 163 1.07 19.33 16.83
C GLN A 163 0.56 19.90 18.17
N LYS A 164 1.32 20.81 18.79
CA LYS A 164 0.95 21.46 20.05
C LYS A 164 0.18 22.77 19.85
N LEU A 165 0.09 23.29 18.62
CA LEU A 165 -0.70 24.47 18.34
C LEU A 165 -2.18 24.15 18.52
N PRO A 166 -2.91 24.91 19.34
CA PRO A 166 -4.35 24.73 19.45
C PRO A 166 -4.99 25.01 18.10
N PHE A 167 -5.85 24.11 17.66
CA PHE A 167 -6.73 24.38 16.53
C PHE A 167 -7.67 25.54 16.94
N ILE A 168 -7.47 26.65 16.32
CA ILE A 168 -8.39 27.80 16.42
C ILE A 168 -9.56 27.57 15.45
#